data_a6b519c1adf395229d6769ee40328979
#
_entry.id   a6b519c1adf395229d6769ee40328979
#
_cell.length_a   1.000
_cell.length_b   1.000
_cell.length_c   1.000
_cell.angle_alpha   90.00
_cell.angle_beta   90.00
_cell.angle_gamma   90.00
#
_symmetry.space_group_name_H-M   'P 1'
#
loop_
_entity.id
_entity.type
_entity.pdbx_description
1 polymer ?
#
loop_
_entity_poly.entity_id
_entity_poly.type
_entity_poly.pdbx_seq_one_letter_code
_entity_poly.pdbx_strand_id
1 'polypeptide(L)'
;MARKAARKAVKKASGKKKPVKKAAPAKKKAAVKKPAPKKSSGGKTSREGSNGVVNWNFKLLSHHMLDGFGGMGEGMSLQIAPDGRRVMWLAHESAPKNFTAVDVSDPRKPKVICQTDLPASHMRSNSLETCGNIMAVAYQTQKKNLKPAGMELFDISNPEKPRSISFFDCSGEDSRGVHQLWFCDGEYVHMASGSPDWKGTNPLDDQFYRIKIGRAHV
;
A
#
# COMPACT_ATOMS: atom_id res chain seq x y z
N MET A 1 -65.14 -11.49 -5.07
CA MET A 1 -64.55 -12.85 -5.23
C MET A 1 -63.34 -13.00 -4.29
N ALA A 2 -63.47 -13.85 -3.27
CA ALA A 2 -62.56 -14.01 -2.13
C ALA A 2 -61.36 -14.85 -2.50
N ARG A 3 -60.11 -14.40 -2.14
CA ARG A 3 -58.90 -15.28 -2.17
C ARG A 3 -58.56 -15.71 -0.75
N LYS A 4 -58.61 -17.02 -0.57
CA LYS A 4 -58.26 -17.74 0.67
C LYS A 4 -56.75 -17.61 0.98
N ALA A 5 -56.46 -17.26 2.23
CA ALA A 5 -55.15 -17.32 2.83
C ALA A 5 -54.87 -18.75 3.31
N ALA A 6 -53.74 -19.34 2.89
CA ALA A 6 -53.26 -20.63 3.44
C ALA A 6 -52.19 -20.36 4.52
N ARG A 7 -52.51 -20.66 5.79
CA ARG A 7 -51.57 -20.71 6.92
C ARG A 7 -50.77 -22.02 6.86
N LYS A 8 -49.46 -21.97 6.75
CA LYS A 8 -48.56 -23.11 6.99
C LYS A 8 -48.04 -23.07 8.43
N ALA A 9 -48.30 -24.12 9.15
CA ALA A 9 -47.83 -24.33 10.52
C ALA A 9 -46.33 -24.63 10.56
N VAL A 10 -45.61 -23.95 11.46
CA VAL A 10 -44.20 -24.22 11.75
C VAL A 10 -44.11 -25.25 12.86
N LYS A 11 -43.54 -26.41 12.57
CA LYS A 11 -43.21 -27.47 13.55
C LYS A 11 -41.98 -27.03 14.37
N LYS A 12 -42.13 -26.95 15.69
CA LYS A 12 -41.05 -26.84 16.68
C LYS A 12 -40.25 -28.15 16.70
N ALA A 13 -38.96 -28.08 16.37
CA ALA A 13 -38.00 -29.15 16.63
C ALA A 13 -37.29 -28.89 17.97
N SER A 14 -37.49 -29.80 18.93
CA SER A 14 -36.82 -29.81 20.23
C SER A 14 -35.39 -30.37 20.06
N GLY A 15 -34.37 -29.53 20.11
CA GLY A 15 -32.96 -29.93 20.10
C GLY A 15 -32.45 -30.26 21.49
N LYS A 16 -32.08 -31.52 21.74
CA LYS A 16 -31.42 -31.99 22.97
C LYS A 16 -30.03 -31.35 23.12
N LYS A 17 -29.81 -30.65 24.23
CA LYS A 17 -28.51 -30.11 24.62
C LYS A 17 -27.53 -31.24 24.99
N LYS A 18 -26.40 -31.36 24.31
CA LYS A 18 -25.27 -32.22 24.75
C LYS A 18 -24.49 -31.52 25.87
N PRO A 19 -23.95 -32.26 26.86
CA PRO A 19 -23.22 -31.66 27.96
C PRO A 19 -21.85 -31.11 27.50
N VAL A 20 -21.53 -29.90 27.97
CA VAL A 20 -20.26 -29.23 27.76
C VAL A 20 -19.17 -29.90 28.61
N LYS A 21 -18.17 -30.49 27.99
CA LYS A 21 -16.96 -31.00 28.67
C LYS A 21 -16.17 -29.80 29.22
N LYS A 22 -15.93 -29.80 30.54
CA LYS A 22 -15.05 -28.86 31.23
C LYS A 22 -13.62 -28.99 30.66
N ALA A 23 -13.10 -27.89 30.16
CA ALA A 23 -11.71 -27.81 29.74
C ALA A 23 -10.76 -27.78 30.95
N ALA A 24 -9.69 -28.54 30.90
CA ALA A 24 -8.63 -28.58 31.91
C ALA A 24 -7.84 -27.23 31.93
N PRO A 25 -7.26 -26.84 33.09
CA PRO A 25 -6.57 -25.57 33.20
C PRO A 25 -5.30 -25.55 32.37
N ALA A 26 -5.13 -24.49 31.57
CA ALA A 26 -3.96 -24.24 30.75
C ALA A 26 -2.70 -24.03 31.61
N LYS A 27 -1.66 -24.84 31.40
CA LYS A 27 -0.34 -24.65 31.98
C LYS A 27 0.22 -23.27 31.58
N LYS A 28 0.54 -22.43 32.58
CA LYS A 28 1.23 -21.16 32.41
C LYS A 28 2.58 -21.39 31.73
N LYS A 29 2.75 -20.95 30.48
CA LYS A 29 4.05 -20.88 29.83
C LYS A 29 4.88 -19.79 30.51
N ALA A 30 6.09 -20.14 30.95
CA ALA A 30 7.05 -19.22 31.51
C ALA A 30 7.36 -18.10 30.50
N ALA A 31 7.33 -16.87 30.92
CA ALA A 31 7.69 -15.70 30.12
C ALA A 31 9.19 -15.76 29.79
N VAL A 32 9.50 -15.93 28.50
CA VAL A 32 10.85 -15.75 27.98
C VAL A 32 11.17 -14.26 28.06
N LYS A 33 12.09 -13.89 28.95
CA LYS A 33 12.63 -12.51 29.07
C LYS A 33 13.31 -12.16 27.74
N LYS A 34 12.79 -11.18 27.01
CA LYS A 34 13.47 -10.55 25.87
C LYS A 34 14.80 -9.97 26.38
N PRO A 35 15.92 -10.20 25.70
CA PRO A 35 17.16 -9.52 26.06
C PRO A 35 17.00 -8.01 25.85
N ALA A 36 17.46 -7.21 26.81
CA ALA A 36 17.47 -5.77 26.73
C ALA A 36 18.28 -5.29 25.51
N PRO A 37 17.88 -4.21 24.82
CA PRO A 37 18.64 -3.68 23.72
C PRO A 37 20.02 -3.22 24.23
N LYS A 38 21.09 -3.82 23.67
CA LYS A 38 22.45 -3.35 23.94
C LYS A 38 22.56 -1.91 23.42
N LYS A 39 22.87 -0.96 24.30
CA LYS A 39 23.22 0.40 23.92
C LYS A 39 24.39 0.33 22.95
N SER A 40 24.17 0.72 21.70
CA SER A 40 25.25 0.88 20.74
C SER A 40 26.10 2.06 21.17
N SER A 41 27.30 1.80 21.62
CA SER A 41 28.35 2.80 21.80
C SER A 41 28.58 3.49 20.44
N GLY A 42 28.47 4.82 20.39
CA GLY A 42 28.73 5.62 19.20
C GLY A 42 30.16 5.43 18.69
N GLY A 43 30.35 4.43 17.87
CA GLY A 43 31.58 4.26 17.09
C GLY A 43 31.50 5.10 15.84
N LYS A 44 32.47 5.96 15.61
CA LYS A 44 32.74 6.58 14.32
C LYS A 44 32.95 5.47 13.28
N THR A 45 31.91 5.10 12.56
CA THR A 45 32.05 4.19 11.45
C THR A 45 32.26 4.97 10.17
N SER A 46 33.51 5.35 9.91
CA SER A 46 34.01 5.35 8.55
C SER A 46 34.01 3.89 8.12
N ARG A 47 32.90 3.40 7.56
CA ARG A 47 32.90 2.14 6.84
C ARG A 47 33.57 2.39 5.49
N GLU A 48 34.87 2.34 5.46
CA GLU A 48 35.59 1.80 4.33
C GLU A 48 35.22 0.31 4.27
N GLY A 49 34.15 0.02 3.52
CA GLY A 49 33.69 -1.34 3.33
C GLY A 49 34.62 -2.04 2.37
N SER A 50 35.30 -3.07 2.85
CA SER A 50 36.14 -4.02 2.11
C SER A 50 35.37 -4.86 1.05
N ASN A 51 34.17 -4.48 0.64
CA ASN A 51 33.32 -5.21 -0.30
C ASN A 51 32.97 -4.38 -1.54
N GLY A 52 33.96 -3.77 -2.19
CA GLY A 52 33.80 -3.33 -3.59
C GLY A 52 32.71 -2.27 -3.86
N VAL A 53 32.15 -1.62 -2.84
CA VAL A 53 31.23 -0.49 -3.05
C VAL A 53 32.06 0.70 -3.46
N VAL A 54 32.08 0.98 -4.75
CA VAL A 54 32.75 2.16 -5.31
C VAL A 54 31.79 3.32 -5.23
N ASN A 55 31.99 4.24 -4.28
CA ASN A 55 31.36 5.54 -4.25
C ASN A 55 32.19 6.54 -5.04
N TRP A 56 31.67 6.97 -6.18
CA TRP A 56 32.29 8.02 -6.97
C TRP A 56 31.46 9.29 -6.94
N ASN A 57 32.00 10.34 -6.30
CA ASN A 57 31.33 11.64 -6.17
C ASN A 57 29.96 11.61 -5.45
N PHE A 58 29.68 10.57 -4.65
CA PHE A 58 28.50 10.49 -3.81
C PHE A 58 28.87 10.47 -2.33
N LYS A 59 28.01 11.08 -1.52
CA LYS A 59 28.11 11.06 -0.07
C LYS A 59 26.75 10.68 0.52
N LEU A 60 26.69 9.61 1.31
CA LEU A 60 25.49 9.28 2.08
C LEU A 60 25.24 10.39 3.10
N LEU A 61 24.07 11.03 3.04
CA LEU A 61 23.66 12.09 3.95
C LEU A 61 22.91 11.54 5.16
N SER A 62 21.99 10.61 4.94
CA SER A 62 21.18 9.98 5.99
C SER A 62 20.63 8.63 5.55
N HIS A 63 20.10 7.90 6.49
CA HIS A 63 19.33 6.66 6.28
C HIS A 63 18.20 6.63 7.30
N HIS A 64 17.00 6.24 6.88
CA HIS A 64 15.82 6.14 7.70
C HIS A 64 15.10 4.81 7.48
N MET A 65 14.59 4.18 8.54
CA MET A 65 13.91 2.88 8.49
C MET A 65 12.38 3.02 8.41
N LEU A 66 11.85 4.20 8.08
CA LEU A 66 10.41 4.50 7.97
C LEU A 66 9.61 3.99 9.18
N ASP A 67 10.08 4.31 10.38
CA ASP A 67 9.49 3.88 11.67
C ASP A 67 9.32 2.36 11.80
N GLY A 68 10.24 1.60 11.20
CA GLY A 68 10.25 0.14 11.22
C GLY A 68 9.50 -0.51 10.07
N PHE A 69 8.91 0.27 9.17
CA PHE A 69 8.27 -0.24 7.96
C PHE A 69 9.05 0.20 6.71
N GLY A 70 10.22 -0.42 6.53
CA GLY A 70 11.16 -0.08 5.47
C GLY A 70 10.92 -0.76 4.11
N GLY A 71 9.86 -1.58 3.98
CA GLY A 71 9.49 -2.19 2.70
C GLY A 71 8.96 -1.14 1.74
N MET A 72 9.76 -0.77 0.74
CA MET A 72 9.38 0.20 -0.27
C MET A 72 8.93 -0.48 -1.55
N GLY A 73 7.98 0.16 -2.27
CA GLY A 73 7.63 -0.16 -3.63
C GLY A 73 8.55 0.54 -4.64
N GLU A 74 8.20 0.45 -5.90
CA GLU A 74 8.93 1.10 -6.99
C GLU A 74 8.61 2.60 -7.07
N GLY A 75 7.43 3.03 -6.55
CA GLY A 75 6.98 4.41 -6.62
C GLY A 75 7.65 5.32 -5.60
N MET A 76 8.26 6.40 -6.10
CA MET A 76 8.85 7.45 -5.30
C MET A 76 8.74 8.78 -6.03
N SER A 77 8.12 9.78 -5.39
CA SER A 77 7.94 11.10 -5.99
C SER A 77 8.15 12.23 -4.99
N LEU A 78 8.67 13.36 -5.45
CA LEU A 78 8.98 14.53 -4.62
C LEU A 78 7.95 15.64 -4.87
N GLN A 79 7.27 16.04 -3.80
CA GLN A 79 6.39 17.21 -3.78
C GLN A 79 7.10 18.40 -3.14
N ILE A 80 6.87 19.60 -3.69
CA ILE A 80 7.04 20.86 -2.96
C ILE A 80 5.68 21.22 -2.41
N ALA A 81 5.49 21.00 -1.11
CA ALA A 81 4.22 21.27 -0.43
C ALA A 81 3.90 22.77 -0.39
N PRO A 82 2.62 23.17 -0.18
CA PRO A 82 2.23 24.59 -0.14
C PRO A 82 2.96 25.42 0.92
N ASP A 83 3.41 24.78 2.00
CA ASP A 83 4.20 25.42 3.07
C ASP A 83 5.72 25.49 2.76
N GLY A 84 6.13 25.06 1.57
CA GLY A 84 7.51 25.07 1.09
C GLY A 84 8.36 23.87 1.50
N ARG A 85 7.82 22.93 2.28
CA ARG A 85 8.54 21.69 2.60
C ARG A 85 8.74 20.82 1.37
N ARG A 86 9.85 20.10 1.37
CA ARG A 86 10.09 19.01 0.40
C ARG A 86 9.62 17.70 1.02
N VAL A 87 8.58 17.13 0.43
CA VAL A 87 7.99 15.88 0.91
C VAL A 87 8.24 14.78 -0.10
N MET A 88 8.96 13.75 0.34
CA MET A 88 9.16 12.52 -0.44
C MET A 88 8.01 11.57 -0.14
N TRP A 89 7.28 11.17 -1.18
CA TRP A 89 6.23 10.17 -1.12
C TRP A 89 6.79 8.83 -1.58
N LEU A 90 6.55 7.79 -0.79
CA LEU A 90 7.12 6.45 -1.00
C LEU A 90 6.01 5.42 -0.99
N ALA A 91 5.87 4.65 -2.07
CA ALA A 91 4.95 3.52 -2.16
C ALA A 91 5.47 2.29 -1.40
N HIS A 92 4.58 1.36 -1.06
CA HIS A 92 4.93 0.11 -0.38
C HIS A 92 4.41 -1.12 -1.12
N GLU A 93 5.29 -2.10 -1.35
CA GLU A 93 4.93 -3.33 -2.08
C GLU A 93 4.19 -4.38 -1.25
N SER A 94 3.96 -4.11 0.03
CA SER A 94 3.31 -5.07 0.92
C SER A 94 2.40 -4.41 1.94
N ALA A 95 1.31 -5.10 2.24
CA ALA A 95 0.44 -4.74 3.35
C ALA A 95 1.23 -4.73 4.68
N PRO A 96 0.80 -3.95 5.66
CA PRO A 96 -0.45 -3.18 5.68
C PRO A 96 -0.32 -1.74 5.16
N LYS A 97 0.88 -1.24 4.87
CA LYS A 97 1.10 0.17 4.53
C LYS A 97 0.87 0.44 3.05
N ASN A 98 0.22 1.57 2.79
CA ASN A 98 -0.07 2.07 1.46
C ASN A 98 1.10 2.93 0.96
N PHE A 99 1.31 4.07 1.59
CA PHE A 99 2.43 4.96 1.29
C PHE A 99 2.90 5.70 2.53
N THR A 100 4.12 6.23 2.45
CA THR A 100 4.73 7.05 3.50
C THR A 100 5.13 8.40 2.93
N ALA A 101 4.80 9.46 3.64
CA ALA A 101 5.30 10.80 3.42
C ALA A 101 6.46 11.10 4.37
N VAL A 102 7.58 11.57 3.82
CA VAL A 102 8.78 11.92 4.58
C VAL A 102 9.16 13.37 4.28
N ASP A 103 9.25 14.20 5.31
CA ASP A 103 9.85 15.53 5.17
C ASP A 103 11.35 15.38 4.97
N VAL A 104 11.83 15.77 3.80
CA VAL A 104 13.24 15.76 3.38
C VAL A 104 13.79 17.17 3.15
N SER A 105 13.17 18.19 3.73
CA SER A 105 13.63 19.58 3.63
C SER A 105 15.07 19.75 4.14
N ASP A 106 15.42 19.05 5.23
CA ASP A 106 16.81 18.79 5.59
C ASP A 106 17.15 17.31 5.26
N PRO A 107 17.89 17.03 4.19
CA PRO A 107 18.17 15.66 3.78
C PRO A 107 19.07 14.90 4.76
N ARG A 108 19.63 15.57 5.77
CA ARG A 108 20.40 14.94 6.85
C ARG A 108 19.52 14.48 8.00
N LYS A 109 18.28 14.97 8.06
CA LYS A 109 17.33 14.71 9.16
C LYS A 109 15.93 14.42 8.62
N PRO A 110 15.76 13.40 7.76
CA PRO A 110 14.44 13.05 7.23
C PRO A 110 13.49 12.69 8.37
N LYS A 111 12.22 13.08 8.25
CA LYS A 111 11.17 12.79 9.24
C LYS A 111 9.96 12.19 8.55
N VAL A 112 9.50 11.04 9.04
CA VAL A 112 8.19 10.51 8.65
C VAL A 112 7.11 11.44 9.20
N ILE A 113 6.21 11.90 8.33
CA ILE A 113 5.11 12.81 8.70
C ILE A 113 3.75 12.15 8.53
N CYS A 114 3.64 11.15 7.66
CA CYS A 114 2.40 10.40 7.47
C CYS A 114 2.72 8.99 6.97
N GLN A 115 1.99 7.99 7.47
CA GLN A 115 1.90 6.65 6.89
C GLN A 115 0.44 6.23 6.85
N THR A 116 -0.05 5.80 5.70
CA THR A 116 -1.42 5.33 5.53
C THR A 116 -1.46 3.82 5.37
N ASP A 117 -2.61 3.23 5.68
CA ASP A 117 -2.84 1.80 5.46
C ASP A 117 -3.46 1.54 4.10
N LEU A 118 -3.18 0.36 3.52
CA LEU A 118 -3.79 -0.09 2.27
C LEU A 118 -5.30 -0.28 2.44
N PRO A 119 -6.11 0.04 1.41
CA PRO A 119 -7.55 -0.20 1.43
C PRO A 119 -7.92 -1.68 1.61
N ALA A 120 -7.06 -2.60 1.15
CA ALA A 120 -7.26 -4.04 1.30
C ALA A 120 -5.92 -4.79 1.37
N SER A 121 -5.87 -5.87 2.16
CA SER A 121 -4.65 -6.65 2.42
C SER A 121 -4.10 -7.42 1.22
N HIS A 122 -4.91 -7.62 0.18
CA HIS A 122 -4.50 -8.29 -1.06
C HIS A 122 -3.89 -7.34 -2.10
N MET A 123 -3.81 -6.05 -1.77
CA MET A 123 -3.24 -4.99 -2.61
C MET A 123 -1.83 -4.63 -2.16
N ARG A 124 -1.15 -3.93 -3.04
CA ARG A 124 0.08 -3.18 -2.77
C ARG A 124 0.05 -1.88 -3.57
N SER A 125 0.60 -0.82 -3.02
CA SER A 125 0.85 0.41 -3.76
C SER A 125 2.18 0.27 -4.49
N ASN A 126 2.12 -0.15 -5.74
CA ASN A 126 3.34 -0.50 -6.48
C ASN A 126 4.07 0.73 -7.01
N SER A 127 3.32 1.72 -7.46
CA SER A 127 3.83 2.96 -8.04
C SER A 127 3.03 4.16 -7.56
N LEU A 128 3.66 5.30 -7.44
CA LEU A 128 3.00 6.58 -7.21
C LEU A 128 3.75 7.72 -7.88
N GLU A 129 3.01 8.77 -8.22
CA GLU A 129 3.55 10.01 -8.78
C GLU A 129 2.79 11.21 -8.29
N THR A 130 3.49 12.34 -8.15
CA THR A 130 2.89 13.61 -7.72
C THR A 130 3.00 14.67 -8.81
N CYS A 131 1.93 15.45 -8.98
CA CYS A 131 1.97 16.69 -9.74
C CYS A 131 1.28 17.79 -8.92
N GLY A 132 2.06 18.79 -8.48
CA GLY A 132 1.56 19.80 -7.56
C GLY A 132 1.03 19.19 -6.26
N ASN A 133 -0.25 19.40 -5.98
CA ASN A 133 -0.93 18.91 -4.79
C ASN A 133 -1.78 17.65 -5.03
N ILE A 134 -1.62 17.01 -6.18
CA ILE A 134 -2.29 15.75 -6.51
C ILE A 134 -1.27 14.62 -6.57
N MET A 135 -1.63 13.49 -6.01
CA MET A 135 -0.86 12.25 -6.10
C MET A 135 -1.72 11.15 -6.70
N ALA A 136 -1.19 10.46 -7.70
CA ALA A 136 -1.77 9.23 -8.24
C ALA A 136 -1.05 8.04 -7.62
N VAL A 137 -1.80 7.05 -7.14
CA VAL A 137 -1.27 5.81 -6.52
C VAL A 137 -1.78 4.60 -7.29
N ALA A 138 -0.87 3.77 -7.75
CA ALA A 138 -1.18 2.53 -8.45
C ALA A 138 -1.39 1.39 -7.46
N TYR A 139 -2.52 0.70 -7.56
CA TYR A 139 -2.80 -0.51 -6.79
C TYR A 139 -2.75 -1.74 -7.65
N GLN A 140 -1.82 -2.62 -7.32
CA GLN A 140 -1.71 -3.95 -7.91
C GLN A 140 -2.09 -5.01 -6.89
N THR A 141 -2.80 -6.04 -7.34
CA THR A 141 -3.15 -7.19 -6.50
C THR A 141 -2.14 -8.33 -6.65
N GLN A 142 -2.07 -9.20 -5.65
CA GLN A 142 -1.16 -10.36 -5.66
C GLN A 142 -1.53 -11.39 -6.73
N LYS A 143 -2.82 -11.50 -7.06
CA LYS A 143 -3.37 -12.44 -8.06
C LYS A 143 -4.38 -11.74 -8.94
N LYS A 144 -4.65 -12.31 -10.13
CA LYS A 144 -5.73 -11.88 -11.00
C LYS A 144 -7.09 -12.02 -10.29
N ASN A 145 -8.09 -11.30 -10.75
CA ASN A 145 -9.48 -11.35 -10.30
C ASN A 145 -9.70 -11.00 -8.81
N LEU A 146 -8.82 -10.23 -8.20
CA LEU A 146 -9.05 -9.66 -6.87
C LEU A 146 -9.56 -8.23 -7.00
N LYS A 147 -10.46 -7.83 -6.10
CA LYS A 147 -11.10 -6.50 -6.07
C LYS A 147 -10.98 -5.89 -4.68
N PRO A 148 -10.76 -4.55 -4.61
CA PRO A 148 -10.50 -3.62 -5.71
C PRO A 148 -9.07 -3.73 -6.23
N ALA A 149 -8.84 -3.23 -7.46
CA ALA A 149 -7.52 -3.08 -8.07
C ALA A 149 -7.59 -1.92 -9.08
N GLY A 150 -6.64 -1.00 -9.07
CA GLY A 150 -6.75 0.16 -9.95
C GLY A 150 -5.80 1.30 -9.59
N MET A 151 -6.30 2.51 -9.68
CA MET A 151 -5.55 3.72 -9.35
C MET A 151 -6.41 4.64 -8.49
N GLU A 152 -5.80 5.28 -7.52
CA GLU A 152 -6.45 6.26 -6.66
C GLU A 152 -5.76 7.61 -6.75
N LEU A 153 -6.54 8.68 -6.77
CA LEU A 153 -6.06 10.04 -6.69
C LEU A 153 -6.22 10.56 -5.27
N PHE A 154 -5.19 11.25 -4.79
CA PHE A 154 -5.17 11.90 -3.49
C PHE A 154 -4.89 13.38 -3.62
N ASP A 155 -5.61 14.19 -2.84
CA ASP A 155 -5.23 15.55 -2.50
C ASP A 155 -4.17 15.49 -1.39
N ILE A 156 -2.98 15.99 -1.71
CA ILE A 156 -1.82 16.05 -0.83
C ILE A 156 -1.43 17.50 -0.49
N SER A 157 -2.35 18.44 -0.60
CA SER A 157 -2.13 19.83 -0.20
C SER A 157 -1.77 19.97 1.29
N ASN A 158 -2.26 19.02 2.11
CA ASN A 158 -1.80 18.81 3.48
C ASN A 158 -1.11 17.44 3.59
N PRO A 159 0.24 17.38 3.58
CA PRO A 159 0.98 16.13 3.59
C PRO A 159 0.77 15.25 4.82
N GLU A 160 0.35 15.82 5.95
CA GLU A 160 0.02 15.06 7.16
C GLU A 160 -1.34 14.35 7.07
N LYS A 161 -2.21 14.82 6.16
CA LYS A 161 -3.58 14.32 6.02
C LYS A 161 -3.98 14.19 4.54
N PRO A 162 -3.34 13.30 3.78
CA PRO A 162 -3.71 13.03 2.39
C PRO A 162 -5.16 12.58 2.33
N ARG A 163 -5.91 13.09 1.38
CA ARG A 163 -7.35 12.85 1.23
C ARG A 163 -7.63 12.19 -0.12
N SER A 164 -8.28 11.04 -0.10
CA SER A 164 -8.76 10.38 -1.33
C SER A 164 -9.73 11.30 -2.09
N ILE A 165 -9.55 11.40 -3.40
CA ILE A 165 -10.39 12.17 -4.32
C ILE A 165 -11.26 11.24 -5.15
N SER A 166 -10.63 10.25 -5.80
CA SER A 166 -11.33 9.31 -6.67
C SER A 166 -10.55 8.03 -6.85
N PHE A 167 -11.26 6.97 -7.20
CA PHE A 167 -10.70 5.66 -7.52
C PHE A 167 -11.11 5.23 -8.92
N PHE A 168 -10.15 4.84 -9.75
CA PHE A 168 -10.36 4.26 -11.07
C PHE A 168 -10.16 2.74 -10.98
N ASP A 169 -11.25 1.98 -11.09
CA ASP A 169 -11.24 0.52 -10.98
C ASP A 169 -10.77 -0.13 -12.28
N CYS A 170 -9.71 -0.92 -12.20
CA CYS A 170 -9.18 -1.77 -13.26
C CYS A 170 -9.37 -3.26 -12.94
N SER A 171 -10.17 -3.62 -11.94
CA SER A 171 -10.41 -5.02 -11.57
C SER A 171 -11.03 -5.80 -12.73
N GLY A 172 -10.71 -7.08 -12.84
CA GLY A 172 -11.25 -7.96 -13.86
C GLY A 172 -10.67 -9.36 -13.74
N GLU A 173 -11.26 -10.33 -14.45
CA GLU A 173 -10.87 -11.74 -14.40
C GLU A 173 -9.38 -11.95 -14.72
N ASP A 174 -8.87 -11.26 -15.73
CA ASP A 174 -7.47 -11.33 -16.14
C ASP A 174 -6.63 -10.13 -15.64
N SER A 175 -7.20 -9.27 -14.79
CA SER A 175 -6.53 -8.07 -14.30
C SER A 175 -5.95 -8.26 -12.90
N ARG A 176 -4.78 -7.66 -12.69
CA ARG A 176 -4.16 -7.44 -11.38
C ARG A 176 -4.16 -5.97 -10.96
N GLY A 177 -4.86 -5.10 -11.69
CA GLY A 177 -4.87 -3.66 -11.46
C GLY A 177 -3.71 -2.94 -12.17
N VAL A 178 -3.21 -1.87 -11.56
CA VAL A 178 -2.17 -1.01 -12.13
C VAL A 178 -0.81 -1.39 -11.55
N HIS A 179 0.18 -1.62 -12.43
CA HIS A 179 1.55 -1.90 -12.03
C HIS A 179 2.37 -0.62 -11.91
N GLN A 180 2.38 0.15 -12.98
CA GLN A 180 3.19 1.37 -13.11
C GLN A 180 2.32 2.49 -13.63
N LEU A 181 2.54 3.70 -13.15
CA LEU A 181 1.89 4.89 -13.68
C LEU A 181 2.89 6.04 -13.83
N TRP A 182 2.48 7.02 -14.63
CA TRP A 182 3.19 8.25 -14.84
C TRP A 182 2.19 9.42 -14.86
N PHE A 183 2.41 10.39 -13.98
CA PHE A 183 1.55 11.53 -13.79
C PHE A 183 2.40 12.79 -13.58
N CYS A 184 2.78 13.48 -14.67
CA CYS A 184 3.72 14.59 -14.61
C CYS A 184 3.14 15.94 -15.05
N ASP A 185 2.05 15.93 -15.82
CA ASP A 185 1.44 17.15 -16.38
C ASP A 185 0.24 17.67 -15.56
N GLY A 186 -0.24 16.90 -14.59
CA GLY A 186 -1.41 17.25 -13.78
C GLY A 186 -2.75 17.07 -14.49
N GLU A 187 -2.75 16.61 -15.74
CA GLU A 187 -3.95 16.46 -16.55
C GLU A 187 -4.23 14.99 -16.91
N TYR A 188 -3.19 14.23 -17.29
CA TYR A 188 -3.33 12.86 -17.71
C TYR A 188 -2.50 11.90 -16.89
N VAL A 189 -3.09 10.77 -16.51
CA VAL A 189 -2.36 9.65 -15.93
C VAL A 189 -2.15 8.59 -17.00
N HIS A 190 -0.89 8.27 -17.27
CA HIS A 190 -0.47 7.17 -18.13
C HIS A 190 -0.17 5.95 -17.27
N MET A 191 -0.74 4.80 -17.58
CA MET A 191 -0.56 3.63 -16.73
C MET A 191 -0.49 2.32 -17.50
N ALA A 192 0.39 1.44 -17.00
CA ALA A 192 0.46 0.05 -17.40
C ALA A 192 -0.46 -0.76 -16.49
N SER A 193 -1.58 -1.25 -17.00
CA SER A 193 -2.61 -1.89 -16.18
C SER A 193 -3.29 -3.04 -16.90
N GLY A 194 -3.77 -4.01 -16.10
CA GLY A 194 -4.84 -4.89 -16.53
C GLY A 194 -6.14 -4.12 -16.79
N SER A 195 -7.11 -4.79 -17.39
CA SER A 195 -8.42 -4.21 -17.68
C SER A 195 -9.47 -5.32 -17.66
N PRO A 196 -10.72 -5.01 -17.26
CA PRO A 196 -11.78 -5.99 -17.21
C PRO A 196 -12.16 -6.54 -18.61
N ASP A 197 -11.90 -5.77 -19.65
CA ASP A 197 -12.27 -6.05 -21.04
C ASP A 197 -11.11 -6.59 -21.89
N TRP A 198 -10.01 -6.99 -21.28
CA TRP A 198 -8.83 -7.40 -22.02
C TRP A 198 -8.08 -8.56 -21.36
N LYS A 199 -7.68 -9.52 -22.18
CA LYS A 199 -6.90 -10.69 -21.81
C LYS A 199 -5.56 -10.70 -22.52
N GLY A 200 -4.47 -10.91 -21.76
CA GLY A 200 -3.13 -11.08 -22.32
C GLY A 200 -3.04 -12.30 -23.23
N THR A 201 -2.29 -12.19 -24.31
CA THR A 201 -2.10 -13.27 -25.30
C THR A 201 -0.86 -14.11 -25.02
N ASN A 202 0.11 -13.60 -24.27
CA ASN A 202 1.31 -14.31 -23.89
C ASN A 202 1.08 -15.05 -22.56
N PRO A 203 1.14 -16.39 -22.50
CA PRO A 203 0.91 -17.15 -21.28
C PRO A 203 1.98 -16.92 -20.21
N LEU A 204 3.14 -16.34 -20.54
CA LEU A 204 4.18 -15.96 -19.58
C LEU A 204 3.91 -14.59 -18.95
N ASP A 205 2.99 -13.81 -19.49
CA ASP A 205 2.63 -12.48 -18.99
C ASP A 205 1.55 -12.57 -17.92
N ASP A 206 1.92 -13.07 -16.79
CA ASP A 206 1.09 -13.05 -15.57
C ASP A 206 0.68 -11.64 -15.17
N GLN A 207 1.47 -10.67 -15.57
CA GLN A 207 1.33 -9.25 -15.30
C GLN A 207 1.25 -8.49 -16.62
N PHE A 208 0.32 -8.85 -17.45
CA PHE A 208 0.23 -8.16 -18.71
C PHE A 208 -0.47 -6.82 -18.55
N TYR A 209 0.09 -5.80 -19.16
CA TYR A 209 -0.35 -4.43 -18.98
C TYR A 209 -0.88 -3.86 -20.28
N ARG A 210 -2.04 -3.23 -20.18
CA ARG A 210 -2.56 -2.33 -21.18
C ARG A 210 -2.25 -0.91 -20.75
N ILE A 211 -1.64 -0.14 -21.63
CA ILE A 211 -1.45 1.29 -21.37
C ILE A 211 -2.80 1.97 -21.53
N LYS A 212 -3.23 2.66 -20.48
CA LYS A 212 -4.39 3.55 -20.50
C LYS A 212 -3.95 4.98 -20.32
N ILE A 213 -4.64 5.87 -20.98
CA ILE A 213 -4.51 7.31 -20.83
C ILE A 213 -5.85 7.80 -20.29
N GLY A 214 -5.81 8.52 -19.19
CA GLY A 214 -6.98 9.08 -18.56
C GLY A 214 -6.71 10.47 -18.03
N ARG A 215 -7.73 11.29 -17.96
CA ARG A 215 -7.66 12.62 -17.38
C ARG A 215 -7.87 12.53 -15.88
N ALA A 216 -6.99 13.17 -15.10
CA ALA A 216 -7.20 13.38 -13.68
C ALA A 216 -8.14 14.56 -13.49
N HIS A 217 -9.38 14.29 -13.05
CA HIS A 217 -10.32 15.33 -12.67
C HIS A 217 -10.14 15.64 -11.19
N VAL A 218 -9.85 16.89 -10.91
CA VAL A 218 -9.71 17.46 -9.54
C VAL A 218 -10.92 18.34 -9.23
#